data_d5aec76b1b2eb825e2825febc973aa0f
#
_entry.id   d5aec76b1b2eb825e2825febc973aa0f
#
_cell.length_a   1.000
_cell.length_b   1.000
_cell.length_c   1.000
_cell.angle_alpha   90.00
_cell.angle_beta   90.00
_cell.angle_gamma   90.00
#
_symmetry.space_group_name_H-M   'P 1'
#
loop_
_entity.id
_entity.type
_entity.pdbx_description
1 polymer ?
#
loop_
_entity_poly.entity_id
_entity_poly.type
_entity_poly.pdbx_seq_one_letter_code
_entity_poly.pdbx_strand_id
1 'polypeptide(L)'
;MNLFKGRLVRSLQILICYLVMSLAAPLHAAENPDISGYVMHVQMTPAACSFDSSRQKQRKCLEGYSLTIASLLPEVPLNRDCSTKTSAKLSPLQAKVVARVMPDENARVQLWQDVGGCMSMNASQYFRTIINFAERLKVPADLTSPNTIEVQKENLRQQFMKLNPSLPPTGIRFTCQSSKFDSILTEIRVCYQKNGQYKQCASHIVTGCPNEFTIKGSY
;
A
#
# COMPACT_ATOMS: atom_id res chain seq x y z
N MET A 1 -61.93 39.57 -24.78
CA MET A 1 -60.63 39.28 -25.46
C MET A 1 -59.47 39.00 -24.53
N ASN A 2 -59.73 38.61 -23.24
CA ASN A 2 -58.66 38.38 -22.23
C ASN A 2 -58.57 36.95 -21.67
N LEU A 3 -59.48 36.05 -22.07
CA LEU A 3 -59.44 34.66 -21.57
C LEU A 3 -58.48 33.74 -22.36
N PHE A 4 -58.16 34.05 -23.58
CA PHE A 4 -57.25 33.22 -24.41
C PHE A 4 -55.76 33.39 -24.07
N LYS A 5 -55.35 34.57 -23.60
CA LYS A 5 -53.95 34.83 -23.22
C LYS A 5 -53.50 34.07 -21.98
N GLY A 6 -54.37 33.85 -21.00
CA GLY A 6 -54.04 33.16 -19.75
C GLY A 6 -53.80 31.63 -19.88
N ARG A 7 -54.46 31.00 -20.86
CA ARG A 7 -54.29 29.54 -21.07
C ARG A 7 -52.98 29.23 -21.82
N LEU A 8 -52.57 30.07 -22.76
CA LEU A 8 -51.34 29.87 -23.55
C LEU A 8 -50.10 30.00 -22.68
N VAL A 9 -50.08 31.00 -21.74
CA VAL A 9 -48.94 31.21 -20.82
C VAL A 9 -48.80 30.10 -19.82
N ARG A 10 -49.93 29.54 -19.29
CA ARG A 10 -49.87 28.38 -18.36
C ARG A 10 -49.36 27.12 -19.03
N SER A 11 -49.76 26.85 -20.26
CA SER A 11 -49.29 25.68 -21.03
C SER A 11 -47.81 25.79 -21.36
N LEU A 12 -47.30 26.98 -21.65
CA LEU A 12 -45.88 27.21 -21.92
C LEU A 12 -45.00 27.02 -20.66
N GLN A 13 -45.48 27.47 -19.49
CA GLN A 13 -44.77 27.29 -18.20
C GLN A 13 -44.69 25.81 -17.81
N ILE A 14 -45.73 25.01 -18.05
CA ILE A 14 -45.74 23.57 -17.75
C ILE A 14 -44.74 22.84 -18.65
N LEU A 15 -44.67 23.22 -19.96
CA LEU A 15 -43.73 22.60 -20.90
C LEU A 15 -42.26 22.91 -20.55
N ILE A 16 -41.94 24.11 -20.07
CA ILE A 16 -40.62 24.49 -19.64
C ILE A 16 -40.18 23.73 -18.35
N CYS A 17 -41.10 23.52 -17.41
CA CYS A 17 -40.82 22.72 -16.22
C CYS A 17 -40.51 21.25 -16.54
N TYR A 18 -41.18 20.65 -17.51
CA TYR A 18 -40.90 19.27 -17.95
C TYR A 18 -39.57 19.15 -18.69
N LEU A 19 -39.18 20.18 -19.45
CA LEU A 19 -37.89 20.17 -20.16
C LEU A 19 -36.69 20.30 -19.24
N VAL A 20 -36.83 20.98 -18.09
CA VAL A 20 -35.74 21.16 -17.10
C VAL A 20 -35.54 19.93 -16.21
N MET A 21 -36.58 19.12 -15.99
CA MET A 21 -36.47 17.88 -15.19
C MET A 21 -35.79 16.74 -15.90
N SER A 22 -35.67 16.75 -17.24
CA SER A 22 -35.02 15.66 -17.99
C SER A 22 -33.51 15.75 -18.13
N LEU A 23 -32.86 16.80 -17.60
CA LEU A 23 -31.42 17.02 -17.67
C LEU A 23 -30.66 16.68 -16.38
N ALA A 24 -31.34 16.17 -15.35
CA ALA A 24 -30.67 15.61 -14.17
C ALA A 24 -30.17 14.20 -14.50
N ALA A 25 -29.09 14.10 -15.29
CA ALA A 25 -28.32 12.89 -15.38
C ALA A 25 -27.84 12.56 -13.96
N PRO A 26 -28.05 11.32 -13.44
CA PRO A 26 -27.49 10.95 -12.17
C PRO A 26 -25.97 11.09 -12.29
N LEU A 27 -25.38 12.00 -11.50
CA LEU A 27 -23.95 11.94 -11.21
C LEU A 27 -23.74 10.57 -10.55
N HIS A 28 -23.25 9.61 -11.34
CA HIS A 28 -22.67 8.41 -10.77
C HIS A 28 -21.45 8.87 -9.97
N ALA A 29 -21.65 9.07 -8.69
CA ALA A 29 -20.53 9.15 -7.76
C ALA A 29 -19.73 7.87 -7.99
N ALA A 30 -18.47 8.00 -8.42
CA ALA A 30 -17.59 6.86 -8.60
C ALA A 30 -17.64 6.06 -7.29
N GLU A 31 -18.16 4.85 -7.36
CA GLU A 31 -18.33 3.97 -6.20
C GLU A 31 -16.94 3.78 -5.61
N ASN A 32 -16.76 4.27 -4.40
CA ASN A 32 -15.49 4.20 -3.68
C ASN A 32 -15.10 2.72 -3.61
N PRO A 33 -13.95 2.31 -4.14
CA PRO A 33 -13.61 0.89 -4.20
C PRO A 33 -13.68 0.31 -2.79
N ASP A 34 -14.51 -0.73 -2.62
CA ASP A 34 -14.66 -1.39 -1.32
C ASP A 34 -13.41 -2.24 -1.05
N ILE A 35 -12.40 -1.59 -0.47
CA ILE A 35 -11.20 -2.28 0.00
C ILE A 35 -11.47 -2.83 1.40
N SER A 36 -10.99 -4.02 1.71
CA SER A 36 -11.13 -4.63 3.05
C SER A 36 -10.01 -4.20 4.02
N GLY A 37 -8.96 -3.60 3.51
CA GLY A 37 -7.79 -3.14 4.27
C GLY A 37 -6.58 -2.92 3.39
N TYR A 38 -5.41 -3.01 4.00
CA TYR A 38 -4.12 -2.84 3.34
C TYR A 38 -3.13 -3.92 3.73
N VAL A 39 -2.21 -4.23 2.82
CA VAL A 39 -1.03 -5.05 3.09
C VAL A 39 0.21 -4.20 2.86
N MET A 40 0.97 -3.94 3.91
CA MET A 40 2.27 -3.27 3.81
C MET A 40 3.37 -4.28 3.58
N HIS A 41 4.16 -4.07 2.54
CA HIS A 41 5.31 -4.87 2.18
C HIS A 41 6.58 -4.17 2.64
N VAL A 42 7.22 -4.73 3.67
CA VAL A 42 8.52 -4.29 4.19
C VAL A 42 9.59 -5.16 3.55
N GLN A 43 10.46 -4.55 2.75
CA GLN A 43 11.52 -5.25 2.03
C GLN A 43 12.79 -5.32 2.87
N MET A 44 13.39 -6.50 2.95
CA MET A 44 14.75 -6.70 3.47
C MET A 44 15.74 -6.27 2.41
N THR A 45 16.23 -5.04 2.50
CA THR A 45 17.04 -4.43 1.43
C THR A 45 18.33 -5.19 1.13
N PRO A 46 19.13 -5.65 2.12
CA PRO A 46 20.36 -6.42 1.85
C PRO A 46 20.08 -7.71 1.07
N ALA A 47 18.98 -8.42 1.40
CA ALA A 47 18.57 -9.61 0.68
C ALA A 47 18.16 -9.27 -0.77
N ALA A 48 17.27 -8.28 -0.95
CA ALA A 48 16.80 -7.86 -2.27
C ALA A 48 17.95 -7.41 -3.19
N CYS A 49 18.92 -6.67 -2.65
CA CYS A 49 20.10 -6.22 -3.39
C CYS A 49 21.04 -7.36 -3.77
N SER A 50 21.07 -8.45 -2.99
CA SER A 50 21.94 -9.59 -3.27
C SER A 50 21.39 -10.56 -4.32
N PHE A 51 20.06 -10.68 -4.42
CA PHE A 51 19.43 -11.59 -5.39
C PHE A 51 19.35 -11.02 -6.81
N ASP A 52 19.40 -9.71 -6.96
CA ASP A 52 19.21 -9.06 -8.25
C ASP A 52 20.30 -7.99 -8.47
N SER A 53 21.28 -8.32 -9.30
CA SER A 53 22.38 -7.42 -9.64
C SER A 53 21.93 -6.11 -10.29
N SER A 54 20.78 -6.10 -10.98
CA SER A 54 20.20 -4.89 -11.57
C SER A 54 19.75 -3.90 -10.51
N ARG A 55 19.37 -4.38 -9.32
CA ARG A 55 18.95 -3.56 -8.19
C ARG A 55 20.10 -2.95 -7.41
N GLN A 56 21.33 -3.47 -7.53
CA GLN A 56 22.50 -2.95 -6.80
C GLN A 56 22.76 -1.46 -7.08
N LYS A 57 22.32 -0.95 -8.22
CA LYS A 57 22.40 0.48 -8.58
C LYS A 57 21.25 1.33 -8.03
N GLN A 58 20.24 0.72 -7.42
CA GLN A 58 19.14 1.46 -6.79
C GLN A 58 19.64 2.16 -5.54
N ARG A 59 19.05 3.33 -5.28
CA ARG A 59 19.44 4.20 -4.16
C ARG A 59 19.43 3.48 -2.82
N LYS A 60 18.42 2.67 -2.55
CA LYS A 60 18.30 1.88 -1.31
C LYS A 60 19.48 0.92 -1.08
N CYS A 61 20.04 0.35 -2.16
CA CYS A 61 21.19 -0.55 -2.07
C CYS A 61 22.49 0.25 -1.86
N LEU A 62 22.64 1.37 -2.57
CA LEU A 62 23.85 2.21 -2.48
C LEU A 62 23.97 2.93 -1.13
N GLU A 63 22.85 3.31 -0.54
CA GLU A 63 22.82 4.02 0.77
C GLU A 63 22.74 3.08 1.99
N GLY A 64 22.77 1.75 1.78
CA GLY A 64 22.86 0.77 2.86
C GLY A 64 21.61 0.68 3.75
N TYR A 65 20.42 0.86 3.19
CA TYR A 65 19.19 0.66 3.95
C TYR A 65 19.06 -0.79 4.42
N SER A 66 18.75 -1.01 5.69
CA SER A 66 18.42 -2.34 6.21
C SER A 66 17.00 -2.75 5.76
N LEU A 67 16.05 -1.82 5.87
CA LEU A 67 14.64 -2.01 5.54
C LEU A 67 14.13 -0.85 4.69
N THR A 68 13.28 -1.17 3.73
CA THR A 68 12.50 -0.17 2.97
C THR A 68 11.06 -0.64 2.85
N ILE A 69 10.12 0.29 2.67
CA ILE A 69 8.75 -0.07 2.30
C ILE A 69 8.72 -0.24 0.78
N ALA A 70 8.35 -1.43 0.32
CA ALA A 70 8.16 -1.71 -1.09
C ALA A 70 6.80 -1.24 -1.59
N SER A 71 5.75 -1.47 -0.80
CA SER A 71 4.37 -1.08 -1.17
C SER A 71 3.43 -1.06 0.03
N LEU A 72 2.27 -0.41 -0.17
CA LEU A 72 1.07 -0.55 0.65
C LEU A 72 -0.08 -0.89 -0.31
N LEU A 73 -0.37 -2.18 -0.47
CA LEU A 73 -1.37 -2.65 -1.43
C LEU A 73 -2.76 -2.63 -0.81
N PRO A 74 -3.80 -2.15 -1.53
CA PRO A 74 -5.18 -2.31 -1.08
C PRO A 74 -5.59 -3.78 -1.18
N GLU A 75 -6.30 -4.28 -0.19
CA GLU A 75 -6.97 -5.59 -0.29
C GLU A 75 -8.29 -5.40 -1.05
N VAL A 76 -8.28 -5.77 -2.29
CA VAL A 76 -9.41 -5.69 -3.23
C VAL A 76 -9.81 -7.09 -3.72
N PRO A 77 -11.03 -7.25 -4.30
CA PRO A 77 -11.39 -8.49 -4.98
C PRO A 77 -10.35 -8.88 -6.04
N LEU A 78 -10.19 -10.20 -6.23
CA LEU A 78 -9.28 -10.73 -7.26
C LEU A 78 -9.64 -10.17 -8.65
N ASN A 79 -8.62 -9.90 -9.46
CA ASN A 79 -8.72 -9.37 -10.82
C ASN A 79 -9.27 -7.93 -10.95
N ARG A 80 -9.30 -7.15 -9.86
CA ARG A 80 -9.62 -5.73 -9.96
C ARG A 80 -8.41 -4.96 -10.50
N ASP A 81 -8.64 -4.20 -11.57
CA ASP A 81 -7.65 -3.23 -12.06
C ASP A 81 -7.63 -2.01 -11.13
N CYS A 82 -6.48 -1.76 -10.52
CA CYS A 82 -6.22 -0.62 -9.63
C CYS A 82 -5.34 0.45 -10.28
N SER A 83 -5.08 0.35 -11.57
CA SER A 83 -4.24 1.31 -12.28
C SER A 83 -4.84 2.71 -12.31
N THR A 84 -3.98 3.72 -12.34
CA THR A 84 -4.40 5.12 -12.48
C THR A 84 -3.43 5.93 -13.34
N LYS A 85 -3.98 6.93 -14.02
CA LYS A 85 -3.21 7.95 -14.73
C LYS A 85 -3.03 9.24 -13.93
N THR A 86 -3.55 9.28 -12.69
CA THR A 86 -3.38 10.46 -11.83
C THR A 86 -1.93 10.64 -11.42
N SER A 87 -1.53 11.89 -11.21
CA SER A 87 -0.14 12.22 -10.91
C SER A 87 0.30 11.70 -9.55
N ALA A 88 1.48 11.08 -9.51
CA ALA A 88 2.19 10.71 -8.28
C ALA A 88 3.03 11.85 -7.70
N LYS A 89 2.95 13.07 -8.28
CA LYS A 89 3.80 14.21 -7.90
C LYS A 89 3.58 14.62 -6.46
N LEU A 90 4.65 14.66 -5.68
CA LEU A 90 4.68 15.12 -4.31
C LEU A 90 5.34 16.50 -4.22
N SER A 91 5.01 17.27 -3.19
CA SER A 91 5.78 18.49 -2.88
C SER A 91 7.24 18.10 -2.51
N PRO A 92 8.23 18.99 -2.68
CA PRO A 92 9.62 18.69 -2.37
C PRO A 92 9.82 18.20 -0.92
N LEU A 93 9.11 18.79 0.03
CA LEU A 93 9.17 18.36 1.43
C LEU A 93 8.61 16.96 1.63
N GLN A 94 7.44 16.66 1.04
CA GLN A 94 6.85 15.33 1.11
C GLN A 94 7.74 14.28 0.45
N ALA A 95 8.29 14.56 -0.73
CA ALA A 95 9.20 13.66 -1.43
C ALA A 95 10.42 13.32 -0.56
N LYS A 96 10.99 14.32 0.15
CA LYS A 96 12.11 14.11 1.07
C LYS A 96 11.74 13.23 2.27
N VAL A 97 10.53 13.40 2.83
CA VAL A 97 10.07 12.59 3.97
C VAL A 97 9.79 11.16 3.53
N VAL A 98 9.09 10.96 2.41
CA VAL A 98 8.80 9.62 1.86
C VAL A 98 10.08 8.88 1.51
N ALA A 99 11.10 9.57 1.00
CA ALA A 99 12.39 8.96 0.64
C ALA A 99 13.11 8.30 1.83
N ARG A 100 12.77 8.62 3.06
CA ARG A 100 13.34 7.95 4.26
C ARG A 100 12.93 6.48 4.36
N VAL A 101 11.75 6.12 3.85
CA VAL A 101 11.21 4.75 3.89
C VAL A 101 11.10 4.13 2.50
N MET A 102 11.01 4.96 1.45
CA MET A 102 10.92 4.57 0.04
C MET A 102 11.86 5.46 -0.81
N PRO A 103 13.16 5.19 -0.82
CA PRO A 103 14.15 6.11 -1.40
C PRO A 103 14.06 6.23 -2.93
N ASP A 104 13.62 5.16 -3.64
CA ASP A 104 13.59 5.13 -5.10
C ASP A 104 12.35 5.83 -5.66
N GLU A 105 12.53 6.98 -6.30
CA GLU A 105 11.43 7.81 -6.80
C GLU A 105 10.62 7.11 -7.91
N ASN A 106 11.29 6.47 -8.85
CA ASN A 106 10.62 5.74 -9.92
C ASN A 106 9.73 4.61 -9.37
N ALA A 107 10.20 3.92 -8.33
CA ALA A 107 9.39 2.89 -7.66
C ALA A 107 8.13 3.49 -6.99
N ARG A 108 8.22 4.70 -6.41
CA ARG A 108 7.05 5.41 -5.86
C ARG A 108 6.05 5.78 -6.94
N VAL A 109 6.52 6.31 -8.06
CA VAL A 109 5.66 6.69 -9.20
C VAL A 109 4.93 5.47 -9.74
N GLN A 110 5.67 4.39 -10.00
CA GLN A 110 5.10 3.14 -10.50
C GLN A 110 4.07 2.56 -9.52
N LEU A 111 4.41 2.49 -8.23
CA LEU A 111 3.50 2.01 -7.21
C LEU A 111 2.17 2.77 -7.21
N TRP A 112 2.21 4.10 -7.28
CA TRP A 112 0.98 4.88 -7.35
C TRP A 112 0.18 4.59 -8.62
N GLN A 113 0.84 4.47 -9.76
CA GLN A 113 0.19 4.12 -11.03
C GLN A 113 -0.51 2.75 -10.97
N ASP A 114 0.07 1.80 -10.23
CA ASP A 114 -0.47 0.44 -10.11
C ASP A 114 -1.65 0.34 -9.12
N VAL A 115 -1.72 1.19 -8.08
CA VAL A 115 -2.70 1.02 -7.01
C VAL A 115 -3.68 2.18 -6.85
N GLY A 116 -3.36 3.35 -7.39
CA GLY A 116 -4.09 4.59 -7.12
C GLY A 116 -5.55 4.57 -7.55
N GLY A 117 -5.92 3.76 -8.54
CA GLY A 117 -7.30 3.58 -8.99
C GLY A 117 -8.21 2.89 -7.96
N CYS A 118 -7.64 2.16 -7.01
CA CYS A 118 -8.37 1.53 -5.92
C CYS A 118 -8.28 2.31 -4.60
N MET A 119 -7.60 3.45 -4.58
CA MET A 119 -7.46 4.26 -3.38
C MET A 119 -8.53 5.35 -3.31
N SER A 120 -9.16 5.51 -2.14
CA SER A 120 -10.08 6.63 -1.85
C SER A 120 -9.35 7.93 -1.49
N MET A 121 -8.05 8.02 -1.79
CA MET A 121 -7.17 9.11 -1.43
C MET A 121 -6.27 9.47 -2.61
N ASN A 122 -5.72 10.68 -2.62
CA ASN A 122 -4.72 11.08 -3.61
C ASN A 122 -3.31 10.58 -3.26
N ALA A 123 -2.35 10.71 -4.19
CA ALA A 123 -0.97 10.24 -4.00
C ALA A 123 -0.30 10.81 -2.73
N SER A 124 -0.51 12.10 -2.43
CA SER A 124 0.03 12.74 -1.23
C SER A 124 -0.48 12.10 0.06
N GLN A 125 -1.77 11.82 0.13
CA GLN A 125 -2.39 11.13 1.27
C GLN A 125 -1.94 9.68 1.36
N TYR A 126 -1.83 8.99 0.23
CA TYR A 126 -1.36 7.61 0.17
C TYR A 126 0.07 7.46 0.72
N PHE A 127 1.02 8.26 0.25
CA PHE A 127 2.38 8.19 0.76
C PHE A 127 2.51 8.63 2.22
N ARG A 128 1.65 9.55 2.68
CA ARG A 128 1.56 9.89 4.11
C ARG A 128 1.06 8.68 4.92
N THR A 129 0.10 7.93 4.41
CA THR A 129 -0.39 6.70 5.06
C THR A 129 0.73 5.67 5.17
N ILE A 130 1.54 5.48 4.13
CA ILE A 130 2.73 4.60 4.19
C ILE A 130 3.69 5.01 5.31
N ILE A 131 4.01 6.31 5.41
CA ILE A 131 4.90 6.82 6.46
C ILE A 131 4.31 6.52 7.84
N ASN A 132 3.03 6.85 8.05
CA ASN A 132 2.35 6.62 9.32
C ASN A 132 2.35 5.15 9.74
N PHE A 133 2.18 4.22 8.79
CA PHE A 133 2.21 2.79 9.08
C PHE A 133 3.63 2.31 9.36
N ALA A 134 4.62 2.79 8.60
CA ALA A 134 6.02 2.47 8.82
C ALA A 134 6.52 2.97 10.20
N GLU A 135 6.14 4.17 10.63
CA GLU A 135 6.52 4.74 11.93
C GLU A 135 5.88 3.99 13.12
N ARG A 136 4.66 3.48 12.93
CA ARG A 136 3.97 2.71 13.98
C ARG A 136 4.51 1.29 14.13
N LEU A 137 4.92 0.65 13.04
CA LEU A 137 5.44 -0.70 13.09
C LEU A 137 6.81 -0.73 13.76
N LYS A 138 6.87 -1.29 14.97
CA LYS A 138 8.14 -1.53 15.67
C LYS A 138 8.74 -2.84 15.16
N VAL A 139 9.96 -2.78 14.68
CA VAL A 139 10.66 -3.93 14.11
C VAL A 139 11.69 -4.49 15.09
N PRO A 140 11.90 -5.83 15.16
CA PRO A 140 12.96 -6.47 15.92
C PRO A 140 14.33 -5.97 15.48
N ALA A 141 15.26 -5.85 16.44
CA ALA A 141 16.64 -5.40 16.17
C ALA A 141 17.39 -6.31 15.20
N ASP A 142 17.05 -7.59 15.19
CA ASP A 142 17.62 -8.60 14.28
C ASP A 142 17.50 -8.19 12.81
N LEU A 143 16.44 -7.47 12.45
CA LEU A 143 16.18 -7.03 11.06
C LEU A 143 17.05 -5.85 10.62
N THR A 144 17.69 -5.17 11.56
CA THR A 144 18.55 -4.01 11.30
C THR A 144 20.00 -4.26 11.75
N SER A 145 20.31 -5.51 12.14
CA SER A 145 21.65 -5.92 12.50
C SER A 145 22.61 -5.84 11.30
N PRO A 146 23.88 -5.41 11.50
CA PRO A 146 24.90 -5.52 10.47
C PRO A 146 25.31 -6.98 10.20
N ASN A 147 25.02 -7.90 11.13
CA ASN A 147 25.40 -9.30 11.03
C ASN A 147 24.32 -10.12 10.35
N THR A 148 24.74 -11.05 9.49
CA THR A 148 23.86 -12.09 8.98
C THR A 148 23.61 -13.12 10.07
N ILE A 149 22.34 -13.44 10.33
CA ILE A 149 21.93 -14.33 11.41
C ILE A 149 20.89 -15.33 10.94
N GLU A 150 20.87 -16.49 11.57
CA GLU A 150 19.83 -17.51 11.41
C GLU A 150 18.76 -17.35 12.49
N VAL A 151 17.49 -17.44 12.12
CA VAL A 151 16.38 -17.24 13.04
C VAL A 151 15.28 -18.28 12.85
N GLN A 152 14.61 -18.61 13.96
CA GLN A 152 13.39 -19.40 13.95
C GLN A 152 12.20 -18.47 13.64
N LYS A 153 11.38 -18.89 12.67
CA LYS A 153 10.20 -18.12 12.21
C LYS A 153 9.28 -17.69 13.35
N GLU A 154 9.02 -18.62 14.28
CA GLU A 154 8.12 -18.36 15.38
C GLU A 154 8.72 -17.37 16.39
N ASN A 155 10.02 -17.48 16.67
CA ASN A 155 10.70 -16.53 17.54
C ASN A 155 10.67 -15.10 16.98
N LEU A 156 10.90 -14.95 15.68
CA LEU A 156 10.79 -13.65 15.02
C LEU A 156 9.35 -13.10 15.09
N ARG A 157 8.34 -13.94 14.88
CA ARG A 157 6.93 -13.55 15.02
C ARG A 157 6.61 -13.08 16.44
N GLN A 158 7.07 -13.81 17.46
CA GLN A 158 6.87 -13.44 18.87
C GLN A 158 7.55 -12.11 19.21
N GLN A 159 8.76 -11.85 18.68
CA GLN A 159 9.42 -10.56 18.84
C GLN A 159 8.57 -9.40 18.25
N PHE A 160 8.01 -9.59 17.04
CA PHE A 160 7.10 -8.60 16.45
C PHE A 160 5.87 -8.37 17.33
N MET A 161 5.22 -9.41 17.81
CA MET A 161 4.04 -9.30 18.67
C MET A 161 4.36 -8.63 20.01
N LYS A 162 5.51 -8.89 20.60
CA LYS A 162 5.97 -8.22 21.82
C LYS A 162 6.17 -6.73 21.62
N LEU A 163 6.72 -6.33 20.48
CA LEU A 163 6.94 -4.91 20.14
C LEU A 163 5.65 -4.21 19.67
N ASN A 164 4.66 -4.96 19.18
CA ASN A 164 3.40 -4.46 18.64
C ASN A 164 2.22 -5.24 19.26
N PRO A 165 1.79 -4.93 20.50
CA PRO A 165 0.86 -5.75 21.27
C PRO A 165 -0.51 -5.99 20.59
N SER A 166 -0.94 -5.11 19.69
CA SER A 166 -2.19 -5.27 18.93
C SER A 166 -2.05 -6.07 17.62
N LEU A 167 -0.83 -6.50 17.28
CA LEU A 167 -0.57 -7.30 16.07
C LEU A 167 -0.95 -8.77 16.34
N PRO A 168 -1.97 -9.33 15.64
CA PRO A 168 -2.30 -10.74 15.80
C PRO A 168 -1.24 -11.65 15.16
N PRO A 169 -1.04 -12.89 15.61
CA PRO A 169 -0.06 -13.83 15.03
C PRO A 169 -0.26 -14.06 13.53
N THR A 170 -1.51 -13.97 13.09
CA THR A 170 -1.91 -14.12 11.68
C THR A 170 -1.88 -12.81 10.89
N GLY A 171 -1.54 -11.68 11.51
CA GLY A 171 -1.43 -10.35 10.90
C GLY A 171 -0.09 -10.06 10.26
N ILE A 172 0.87 -10.98 10.40
CA ILE A 172 2.21 -10.87 9.82
C ILE A 172 2.57 -12.12 9.02
N ARG A 173 3.25 -11.95 7.89
CA ARG A 173 3.72 -13.02 7.01
C ARG A 173 5.17 -12.75 6.60
N PHE A 174 5.94 -13.81 6.46
CA PHE A 174 7.35 -13.76 6.05
C PHE A 174 7.50 -14.42 4.68
N THR A 175 8.19 -13.76 3.77
CA THR A 175 8.51 -14.27 2.45
C THR A 175 10.01 -14.45 2.34
N CYS A 176 10.42 -15.66 1.98
CA CYS A 176 11.81 -16.00 1.77
C CYS A 176 12.06 -16.37 0.30
N GLN A 177 13.28 -16.14 -0.13
CA GLN A 177 13.79 -16.64 -1.41
C GLN A 177 14.88 -17.67 -1.12
N SER A 178 14.81 -18.83 -1.79
CA SER A 178 15.84 -19.85 -1.67
C SER A 178 17.10 -19.42 -2.41
N SER A 179 18.23 -19.56 -1.75
CA SER A 179 19.58 -19.55 -2.29
C SER A 179 20.04 -21.01 -2.48
N LYS A 180 21.26 -21.22 -2.96
CA LYS A 180 21.82 -22.58 -3.15
C LYS A 180 21.86 -23.40 -1.85
N PHE A 181 22.01 -22.75 -0.71
CA PHE A 181 22.24 -23.39 0.60
C PHE A 181 21.24 -22.94 1.66
N ASP A 182 20.60 -21.76 1.51
CA ASP A 182 19.80 -21.11 2.55
C ASP A 182 18.46 -20.61 2.01
N SER A 183 17.52 -20.43 2.93
CA SER A 183 16.31 -19.67 2.72
C SER A 183 16.49 -18.30 3.35
N ILE A 184 16.51 -17.23 2.55
CA ILE A 184 16.82 -15.87 2.99
C ILE A 184 15.53 -15.05 3.03
N LEU A 185 15.27 -14.37 4.16
CA LEU A 185 14.14 -13.46 4.32
C LEU A 185 14.29 -12.27 3.36
N THR A 186 13.32 -12.11 2.47
CA THR A 186 13.30 -11.00 1.49
C THR A 186 12.23 -9.96 1.78
N GLU A 187 11.11 -10.37 2.42
CA GLU A 187 9.98 -9.49 2.63
C GLU A 187 9.17 -9.88 3.87
N ILE A 188 8.64 -8.87 4.52
CA ILE A 188 7.67 -9.00 5.62
C ILE A 188 6.39 -8.31 5.18
N ARG A 189 5.25 -8.99 5.27
CA ARG A 189 3.93 -8.44 4.98
C ARG A 189 3.17 -8.24 6.27
N VAL A 190 2.63 -7.03 6.46
CA VAL A 190 1.81 -6.69 7.62
C VAL A 190 0.46 -6.21 7.16
N CYS A 191 -0.60 -6.78 7.74
CA CYS A 191 -1.98 -6.54 7.33
C CYS A 191 -2.68 -5.54 8.25
N TYR A 192 -3.37 -4.57 7.64
CA TYR A 192 -4.03 -3.46 8.32
C TYR A 192 -5.49 -3.33 7.90
N GLN A 193 -6.32 -2.89 8.81
CA GLN A 193 -7.65 -2.35 8.52
C GLN A 193 -7.53 -0.99 7.82
N LYS A 194 -8.63 -0.49 7.24
CA LYS A 194 -8.68 0.85 6.61
C LYS A 194 -8.24 1.98 7.57
N ASN A 195 -8.53 1.83 8.86
CA ASN A 195 -8.18 2.80 9.91
C ASN A 195 -6.72 2.68 10.42
N GLY A 196 -5.93 1.76 9.85
CA GLY A 196 -4.54 1.53 10.23
C GLY A 196 -4.32 0.66 11.46
N GLN A 197 -5.36 0.04 12.01
CA GLN A 197 -5.20 -0.99 13.03
C GLN A 197 -4.71 -2.30 12.39
N TYR A 198 -3.91 -3.09 13.12
CA TYR A 198 -3.52 -4.41 12.65
C TYR A 198 -4.73 -5.32 12.52
N LYS A 199 -4.69 -6.22 11.56
CA LYS A 199 -5.71 -7.26 11.36
C LYS A 199 -5.08 -8.58 10.95
N GLN A 200 -5.86 -9.64 10.99
CA GLN A 200 -5.50 -10.91 10.38
C GLN A 200 -5.33 -10.73 8.86
N CYS A 201 -4.26 -11.29 8.30
CA CYS A 201 -4.07 -11.33 6.84
C CYS A 201 -5.10 -12.26 6.18
N ALA A 202 -5.57 -11.89 5.01
CA ALA A 202 -6.41 -12.75 4.19
C ALA A 202 -5.69 -14.08 3.84
N SER A 203 -6.46 -15.14 3.60
CA SER A 203 -5.92 -16.49 3.41
C SER A 203 -4.97 -16.63 2.22
N HIS A 204 -5.18 -15.82 1.15
CA HIS A 204 -4.30 -15.81 -0.02
C HIS A 204 -2.94 -15.15 0.23
N ILE A 205 -2.77 -14.40 1.34
CA ILE A 205 -1.49 -13.82 1.75
C ILE A 205 -0.75 -14.85 2.57
N VAL A 206 0.04 -15.66 1.91
CA VAL A 206 0.72 -16.81 2.52
C VAL A 206 2.13 -16.47 3.00
N THR A 207 2.65 -17.29 3.92
CA THR A 207 4.07 -17.30 4.32
C THR A 207 4.84 -18.21 3.38
N GLY A 208 5.96 -17.70 2.82
CA GLY A 208 6.87 -18.45 1.95
C GLY A 208 8.18 -18.88 2.62
N CYS A 209 8.33 -18.65 3.95
CA CYS A 209 9.54 -19.06 4.68
C CYS A 209 9.39 -20.43 5.35
N PRO A 210 10.46 -21.24 5.41
CA PRO A 210 10.54 -22.45 6.25
C PRO A 210 10.54 -22.06 7.74
N ASN A 211 10.66 -23.05 8.64
CA ASN A 211 10.69 -22.77 10.07
C ASN A 211 11.96 -22.05 10.52
N GLU A 212 13.05 -22.25 9.81
CA GLU A 212 14.34 -21.61 10.03
C GLU A 212 14.82 -20.95 8.75
N PHE A 213 15.34 -19.75 8.86
CA PHE A 213 15.80 -18.99 7.71
C PHE A 213 16.82 -17.90 8.12
N THR A 214 17.54 -17.41 7.14
CA THR A 214 18.59 -16.40 7.32
C THR A 214 18.04 -14.99 7.13
N ILE A 215 18.39 -14.09 8.03
CA ILE A 215 18.29 -12.63 7.87
C ILE A 215 19.65 -12.13 7.42
N LYS A 216 19.73 -11.54 6.23
CA LYS A 216 20.97 -10.99 5.71
C LYS A 216 21.27 -9.65 6.38
N GLY A 217 22.49 -9.49 6.91
CA GLY A 217 22.94 -8.26 7.57
C GLY A 217 22.99 -7.06 6.63
N SER A 218 22.81 -5.87 7.20
CA SER A 218 22.99 -4.59 6.51
C SER A 218 24.49 -4.25 6.45
N TYR A 219 24.93 -3.71 5.32
CA TYR A 219 26.31 -3.28 5.10
C TYR A 219 26.59 -1.94 5.78
#